data_87fe33f2d78224cc68e05f60131c596e
#
_entry.id   87fe33f2d78224cc68e05f60131c596e
#
_cell.length_a   1.000
_cell.length_b   1.000
_cell.length_c   1.000
_cell.angle_alpha   90.00
_cell.angle_beta   90.00
_cell.angle_gamma   90.00
#
_symmetry.space_group_name_H-M   'P 1'
#
loop_
_entity.id
_entity.type
_entity.pdbx_description
1 polymer ?
#
loop_
_entity_poly.entity_id
_entity_poly.type
_entity_poly.pdbx_seq_one_letter_code
_entity_poly.pdbx_strand_id
1 'polypeptide(L)'
;MDDQGGFGSRAAYLGTDNILAGNIKILFTDDVGLRFQDPEGFYIDVLDNFGRYLLGDSGGGSSPVDEVSILDLKNKAYAAEVSRRVLTRLKFPTEAYNHFLMECQSLGMGYMSWPVVSKTPKYDSLMLGQSVRPASTTNNAFVPLGVNAWQPLRAVVQSVSGSAILSDAEQLALARSAVNEGESPVVAAVNGFRRHFLEAHCLSADPGRLFVASTVGVSGQSIASLMDDTKYFNRVVECVTKAKALADSEGKTYSVTAIEFVQGQRDYDDGTPKAVYKAQMGQLYNKINNTIRGITGQKDNPAWFISQTGYTYSPNPATQPVNAVELWVGMAQWEFCQETPNCFLIGPDYQLPDKGGHLMTNGSRWLGCYFAKAKDRVLNQRRPFQPLAPTGITCAGSDFLLSYYVDHPPLKLTSPFRNGTRTPITNCGFRAWHMIDADPSGIGTELNITSVAVAADTVIRLTCDTEPQGKVRVAYATRPQYGQGMVTDSDNYVPDEVYEYDPQFTQWPEENIPELIGKPYPMENWSIAFSMTFNKDE
;
A
#
# COMPACT_ATOMS: atom_id res chain seq x y z
N MET A 1 20.86 9.79 -43.06
CA MET A 1 20.98 9.86 -41.60
C MET A 1 20.18 11.08 -41.21
N ASP A 2 18.88 10.97 -41.18
CA ASP A 2 17.99 12.09 -40.92
C ASP A 2 17.37 11.91 -39.55
N ASP A 3 17.83 12.77 -38.67
CA ASP A 3 17.38 12.92 -37.29
C ASP A 3 16.04 13.70 -37.32
N GLN A 4 14.96 13.00 -37.59
CA GLN A 4 13.58 13.46 -37.51
C GLN A 4 12.77 12.48 -36.65
N GLY A 5 13.19 12.32 -35.42
CA GLY A 5 12.40 11.68 -34.37
C GLY A 5 11.30 12.63 -33.85
N GLY A 6 10.46 13.15 -34.75
CA GLY A 6 9.32 13.97 -34.38
C GLY A 6 8.15 13.15 -33.87
N PHE A 7 7.27 13.79 -33.11
CA PHE A 7 6.03 13.25 -32.55
C PHE A 7 5.09 12.55 -33.56
N GLY A 8 5.26 12.80 -34.86
CA GLY A 8 4.50 12.17 -35.93
C GLY A 8 4.58 10.65 -35.97
N SER A 9 5.70 10.04 -35.53
CA SER A 9 5.83 8.59 -35.45
C SER A 9 5.02 7.94 -34.31
N ARG A 10 4.67 8.71 -33.29
CA ARG A 10 3.81 8.24 -32.19
C ARG A 10 2.33 8.29 -32.52
N ALA A 11 1.89 9.31 -33.27
CA ALA A 11 0.50 9.41 -33.73
C ALA A 11 0.13 8.25 -34.69
N ALA A 12 1.07 7.85 -35.55
CA ALA A 12 0.89 6.70 -36.43
C ALA A 12 0.85 5.34 -35.68
N TYR A 13 1.45 5.27 -34.49
CA TYR A 13 1.46 4.05 -33.66
C TYR A 13 0.20 3.91 -32.79
N LEU A 14 -0.49 5.02 -32.49
CA LEU A 14 -1.71 5.02 -31.68
C LEU A 14 -2.97 4.68 -32.50
N GLY A 15 -2.83 4.46 -33.81
CA GLY A 15 -3.95 4.21 -34.71
C GLY A 15 -4.98 5.34 -34.66
N THR A 16 -6.01 5.27 -35.47
CA THR A 16 -7.14 6.21 -35.49
C THR A 16 -8.08 6.04 -34.29
N ASP A 17 -7.61 5.41 -33.20
CA ASP A 17 -8.43 5.14 -32.01
C ASP A 17 -8.51 6.40 -31.16
N ASN A 18 -9.59 7.11 -31.35
CA ASN A 18 -9.98 8.26 -30.56
C ASN A 18 -10.23 7.80 -29.12
N ILE A 19 -9.56 8.40 -28.15
CA ILE A 19 -9.87 8.20 -26.75
C ILE A 19 -11.18 8.96 -26.49
N LEU A 20 -12.27 8.24 -26.27
CA LEU A 20 -13.55 8.83 -25.88
C LEU A 20 -13.58 8.90 -24.34
N ALA A 21 -13.52 10.09 -23.80
CA ALA A 21 -13.87 10.36 -22.41
C ALA A 21 -15.31 10.92 -22.40
N GLY A 22 -16.30 10.06 -22.23
CA GLY A 22 -17.69 10.42 -22.47
C GLY A 22 -17.95 10.77 -23.94
N ASN A 23 -18.53 11.94 -24.19
CA ASN A 23 -18.81 12.43 -25.55
C ASN A 23 -17.68 13.32 -26.14
N ILE A 24 -16.52 13.40 -25.49
CA ILE A 24 -15.39 14.24 -25.93
C ILE A 24 -14.35 13.35 -26.61
N LYS A 25 -13.94 13.75 -27.81
CA LYS A 25 -12.88 13.11 -28.59
C LYS A 25 -11.54 13.81 -28.30
N ILE A 26 -10.56 13.04 -27.87
CA ILE A 26 -9.19 13.53 -27.65
C ILE A 26 -8.37 13.24 -28.92
N LEU A 27 -7.81 14.28 -29.50
CA LEU A 27 -7.00 14.21 -30.71
C LEU A 27 -5.58 14.69 -30.42
N PHE A 28 -4.60 13.94 -30.92
CA PHE A 28 -3.23 14.39 -31.04
C PHE A 28 -3.00 14.78 -32.50
N THR A 29 -2.69 16.03 -32.76
CA THR A 29 -2.50 16.54 -34.11
C THR A 29 -1.09 17.13 -34.28
N ASP A 30 -0.54 17.05 -35.49
CA ASP A 30 0.82 17.53 -35.78
C ASP A 30 0.95 19.06 -35.66
N ASP A 31 -0.16 19.80 -35.71
CA ASP A 31 -0.21 21.26 -35.67
C ASP A 31 -0.43 21.81 -34.25
N VAL A 32 -1.07 21.05 -33.35
CA VAL A 32 -1.46 21.53 -32.01
C VAL A 32 -1.23 20.52 -30.88
N GLY A 33 -0.42 19.55 -30.97
CA GLY A 33 -0.12 18.62 -29.90
C GLY A 33 -1.34 17.93 -29.26
N LEU A 34 -2.18 18.63 -28.51
CA LEU A 34 -3.38 18.06 -27.84
C LEU A 34 -4.63 18.91 -28.11
N ARG A 35 -5.67 18.26 -28.63
CA ARG A 35 -6.95 18.87 -28.97
C ARG A 35 -8.11 18.05 -28.40
N PHE A 36 -9.11 18.72 -27.83
CA PHE A 36 -10.41 18.12 -27.48
C PHE A 36 -11.47 18.52 -28.50
N GLN A 37 -12.28 17.56 -28.93
CA GLN A 37 -13.38 17.81 -29.86
C GLN A 37 -14.69 17.26 -29.27
N ASP A 38 -15.74 18.11 -29.24
CA ASP A 38 -17.09 17.68 -28.86
C ASP A 38 -17.81 16.93 -30.00
N PRO A 39 -18.99 16.36 -29.73
CA PRO A 39 -19.78 15.64 -30.73
C PRO A 39 -20.27 16.53 -31.88
N GLU A 40 -20.40 17.83 -31.67
CA GLU A 40 -20.83 18.83 -32.64
C GLU A 40 -19.69 19.28 -33.57
N GLY A 41 -18.46 18.83 -33.29
CA GLY A 41 -17.27 19.12 -34.09
C GLY A 41 -16.50 20.37 -33.66
N PHE A 42 -16.91 21.07 -32.61
CA PHE A 42 -16.11 22.14 -32.01
C PHE A 42 -14.90 21.55 -31.30
N TYR A 43 -13.78 22.26 -31.37
CA TYR A 43 -12.56 21.79 -30.73
C TYR A 43 -11.89 22.87 -29.89
N ILE A 44 -11.14 22.43 -28.89
CA ILE A 44 -10.29 23.26 -28.04
C ILE A 44 -8.87 22.72 -28.12
N ASP A 45 -7.94 23.54 -28.57
CA ASP A 45 -6.52 23.23 -28.56
C ASP A 45 -5.96 23.51 -27.16
N VAL A 46 -5.40 22.50 -26.53
CA VAL A 46 -4.94 22.55 -25.14
C VAL A 46 -3.44 22.74 -25.04
N LEU A 47 -2.70 22.02 -25.87
CA LEU A 47 -1.24 22.07 -25.91
C LEU A 47 -0.78 22.30 -27.35
N ASP A 48 0.29 23.10 -27.53
CA ASP A 48 1.01 23.13 -28.79
C ASP A 48 1.85 21.84 -28.97
N ASN A 49 2.43 21.69 -30.13
CA ASN A 49 3.32 20.57 -30.46
C ASN A 49 4.62 20.52 -29.63
N PHE A 50 4.91 21.55 -28.81
CA PHE A 50 6.00 21.60 -27.85
C PHE A 50 5.56 21.32 -26.40
N GLY A 51 4.25 21.03 -26.19
CA GLY A 51 3.69 20.76 -24.89
C GLY A 51 3.35 22.00 -24.05
N ARG A 52 3.33 23.20 -24.66
CA ARG A 52 2.97 24.44 -24.00
C ARG A 52 1.47 24.69 -24.08
N TYR A 53 0.87 25.23 -23.03
CA TYR A 53 -0.57 25.55 -22.99
C TYR A 53 -0.91 26.67 -23.96
N LEU A 54 -1.95 26.45 -24.77
CA LEU A 54 -2.53 27.44 -25.70
C LEU A 54 -3.68 28.23 -25.07
N LEU A 55 -4.11 27.91 -23.87
CA LEU A 55 -5.28 28.49 -23.21
C LEU A 55 -5.01 29.85 -22.53
N GLY A 56 -3.91 30.53 -22.87
CA GLY A 56 -3.50 31.77 -22.22
C GLY A 56 -3.91 33.08 -22.88
N ASP A 57 -4.27 33.14 -24.18
CA ASP A 57 -4.38 34.44 -24.86
C ASP A 57 -5.19 34.43 -26.18
N SER A 58 -6.45 34.01 -26.14
CA SER A 58 -7.33 34.26 -27.29
C SER A 58 -8.67 34.85 -26.87
N GLY A 59 -8.82 36.14 -27.14
CA GLY A 59 -10.05 36.90 -26.96
C GLY A 59 -11.19 36.41 -27.85
N GLY A 60 -11.83 35.34 -27.46
CA GLY A 60 -13.04 34.82 -28.10
C GLY A 60 -13.79 33.92 -27.12
N GLY A 61 -14.81 34.40 -26.57
CA GLY A 61 -15.97 33.91 -25.78
C GLY A 61 -16.09 32.46 -25.31
N SER A 62 -15.05 31.70 -24.99
CA SER A 62 -15.13 30.49 -24.21
C SER A 62 -14.74 30.79 -22.75
N SER A 63 -15.54 30.35 -21.78
CA SER A 63 -15.15 30.42 -20.38
C SER A 63 -13.78 29.76 -20.21
N PRO A 64 -12.81 30.39 -19.54
CA PRO A 64 -11.51 29.78 -19.30
C PRO A 64 -11.73 28.46 -18.56
N VAL A 65 -11.16 27.38 -19.09
CA VAL A 65 -11.13 26.10 -18.36
C VAL A 65 -10.34 26.39 -17.08
N ASP A 66 -10.99 26.21 -15.92
CA ASP A 66 -10.34 26.54 -14.66
C ASP A 66 -9.16 25.57 -14.39
N GLU A 67 -8.20 26.01 -13.59
CA GLU A 67 -6.99 25.24 -13.27
C GLU A 67 -7.32 23.84 -12.70
N VAL A 68 -8.38 23.74 -11.90
CA VAL A 68 -8.84 22.48 -11.32
C VAL A 68 -9.23 21.46 -12.39
N SER A 69 -9.98 21.89 -13.40
CA SER A 69 -10.38 21.03 -14.53
C SER A 69 -9.19 20.56 -15.34
N ILE A 70 -8.19 21.41 -15.55
CA ILE A 70 -6.96 21.05 -16.25
C ILE A 70 -6.16 19.99 -15.46
N LEU A 71 -6.00 20.18 -14.16
CA LEU A 71 -5.32 19.23 -13.29
C LEU A 71 -6.05 17.88 -13.27
N ASP A 72 -7.37 17.88 -13.18
CA ASP A 72 -8.20 16.67 -13.19
C ASP A 72 -8.01 15.85 -14.48
N LEU A 73 -8.03 16.51 -15.62
CA LEU A 73 -7.80 15.85 -16.92
C LEU A 73 -6.41 15.25 -17.02
N LYS A 74 -5.37 15.98 -16.57
CA LYS A 74 -3.99 15.47 -16.55
C LYS A 74 -3.85 14.23 -15.66
N ASN A 75 -4.43 14.27 -14.47
CA ASN A 75 -4.37 13.17 -13.52
C ASN A 75 -5.07 11.92 -14.07
N LYS A 76 -6.24 12.08 -14.70
CA LYS A 76 -6.96 10.99 -15.37
C LYS A 76 -6.16 10.40 -16.53
N ALA A 77 -5.53 11.23 -17.34
CA ALA A 77 -4.67 10.78 -18.45
C ALA A 77 -3.45 10.00 -17.93
N TYR A 78 -2.81 10.46 -16.87
CA TYR A 78 -1.70 9.76 -16.23
C TYR A 78 -2.15 8.40 -15.64
N ALA A 79 -3.28 8.35 -14.94
CA ALA A 79 -3.81 7.09 -14.41
C ALA A 79 -4.11 6.09 -15.54
N ALA A 80 -4.70 6.55 -16.65
CA ALA A 80 -4.95 5.72 -17.82
C ALA A 80 -3.65 5.20 -18.47
N GLU A 81 -2.59 6.01 -18.54
CA GLU A 81 -1.27 5.58 -19.01
C GLU A 81 -0.69 4.48 -18.12
N VAL A 82 -0.69 4.69 -16.80
CA VAL A 82 -0.19 3.70 -15.83
C VAL A 82 -0.95 2.39 -15.98
N SER A 83 -2.28 2.44 -16.11
CA SER A 83 -3.13 1.25 -16.24
C SER A 83 -2.89 0.44 -17.53
N ARG A 84 -2.28 1.03 -18.56
CA ARG A 84 -1.93 0.33 -19.81
C ARG A 84 -0.57 -0.37 -19.77
N ARG A 85 0.30 -0.03 -18.83
CA ARG A 85 1.64 -0.63 -18.71
C ARG A 85 1.51 -2.12 -18.39
N VAL A 86 2.38 -2.95 -18.99
CA VAL A 86 2.39 -4.40 -18.78
C VAL A 86 3.69 -4.81 -18.10
N LEU A 87 3.58 -5.56 -17.02
CA LEU A 87 4.72 -6.09 -16.29
C LEU A 87 5.17 -7.42 -16.91
N THR A 88 6.46 -7.57 -17.16
CA THR A 88 7.02 -8.75 -17.85
C THR A 88 8.20 -9.39 -17.12
N ARG A 89 8.85 -8.69 -16.20
CA ARG A 89 10.08 -9.15 -15.53
C ARG A 89 9.85 -9.39 -14.04
N LEU A 90 8.88 -10.24 -13.72
CA LEU A 90 8.51 -10.67 -12.38
C LEU A 90 8.42 -12.18 -12.32
N LYS A 91 8.62 -12.78 -11.16
CA LYS A 91 8.25 -14.16 -10.91
C LYS A 91 6.73 -14.26 -10.77
N PHE A 92 6.06 -14.80 -11.78
CA PHE A 92 4.64 -15.11 -11.74
C PHE A 92 4.40 -16.50 -11.11
N PRO A 93 3.18 -16.79 -10.60
CA PRO A 93 2.86 -18.07 -9.95
C PRO A 93 2.67 -19.20 -10.99
N THR A 94 3.78 -19.73 -11.49
CA THR A 94 3.83 -20.75 -12.57
C THR A 94 4.31 -22.12 -12.10
N GLU A 95 4.82 -22.22 -10.87
CA GLU A 95 5.37 -23.45 -10.32
C GLU A 95 4.30 -24.31 -9.63
N ALA A 96 4.64 -25.55 -9.34
CA ALA A 96 3.75 -26.42 -8.57
C ALA A 96 3.51 -25.87 -7.15
N TYR A 97 4.56 -25.27 -6.55
CA TYR A 97 4.46 -24.54 -5.29
C TYR A 97 4.95 -23.10 -5.49
N ASN A 98 4.07 -22.14 -5.21
CA ASN A 98 4.30 -20.70 -5.35
C ASN A 98 4.24 -20.07 -3.96
N HIS A 99 5.39 -19.69 -3.40
CA HIS A 99 5.49 -19.21 -2.02
C HIS A 99 5.35 -17.69 -1.94
N PHE A 100 4.52 -17.22 -1.03
CA PHE A 100 4.31 -15.83 -0.62
C PHE A 100 4.89 -15.68 0.77
N LEU A 101 5.94 -14.88 0.89
CA LEU A 101 6.74 -14.76 2.09
C LEU A 101 6.53 -13.38 2.72
N MET A 102 6.03 -13.31 3.95
CA MET A 102 5.89 -12.05 4.67
C MET A 102 7.13 -11.79 5.53
N GLU A 103 7.93 -10.79 5.15
CA GLU A 103 9.01 -10.22 5.95
C GLU A 103 8.48 -9.03 6.73
N CYS A 104 8.56 -9.06 8.07
CA CYS A 104 7.81 -8.11 8.88
C CYS A 104 8.29 -7.97 10.31
N GLN A 105 7.69 -7.01 11.00
CA GLN A 105 7.66 -6.93 12.45
C GLN A 105 6.26 -7.30 13.00
N SER A 106 5.90 -6.85 14.19
CA SER A 106 4.72 -7.27 14.96
C SER A 106 3.39 -7.26 14.19
N LEU A 107 3.16 -6.26 13.32
CA LEU A 107 1.90 -6.18 12.55
C LEU A 107 1.74 -7.34 11.57
N GLY A 108 2.80 -7.70 10.86
CA GLY A 108 2.77 -8.85 9.97
C GLY A 108 2.78 -10.19 10.71
N MET A 109 3.39 -10.24 11.93
CA MET A 109 3.34 -11.42 12.79
C MET A 109 1.94 -11.66 13.37
N GLY A 110 1.05 -10.67 13.36
CA GLY A 110 -0.25 -10.76 14.03
C GLY A 110 -0.14 -10.66 15.55
N TYR A 111 0.82 -9.89 16.05
CA TYR A 111 1.04 -9.66 17.49
C TYR A 111 -0.20 -9.01 18.12
N MET A 112 -0.70 -9.63 19.18
CA MET A 112 -1.96 -9.25 19.84
C MET A 112 -3.23 -9.38 18.97
N SER A 113 -3.18 -9.92 17.76
CA SER A 113 -4.32 -10.08 16.86
C SER A 113 -5.05 -11.41 17.14
N TRP A 114 -5.67 -11.48 18.30
CA TRP A 114 -6.46 -12.62 18.75
C TRP A 114 -7.82 -12.17 19.32
N PRO A 115 -8.88 -13.02 19.23
CA PRO A 115 -8.91 -14.38 18.67
C PRO A 115 -8.71 -14.36 17.16
N VAL A 116 -8.23 -15.45 16.57
CA VAL A 116 -8.15 -15.55 15.11
C VAL A 116 -9.53 -15.79 14.49
N VAL A 117 -9.75 -15.24 13.32
CA VAL A 117 -11.00 -15.40 12.56
C VAL A 117 -10.82 -16.27 11.31
N SER A 118 -9.63 -16.37 10.75
CA SER A 118 -9.31 -17.24 9.61
C SER A 118 -8.99 -18.68 10.05
N LYS A 119 -9.82 -19.27 10.92
CA LYS A 119 -9.61 -20.61 11.53
C LYS A 119 -9.78 -21.76 10.54
N THR A 120 -10.67 -21.60 9.58
CA THR A 120 -11.01 -22.65 8.61
C THR A 120 -10.20 -22.46 7.34
N PRO A 121 -9.48 -23.50 6.87
CA PRO A 121 -8.80 -23.43 5.58
C PRO A 121 -9.77 -23.09 4.45
N LYS A 122 -9.36 -22.18 3.59
CA LYS A 122 -10.05 -21.84 2.36
C LYS A 122 -9.22 -22.31 1.18
N TYR A 123 -9.87 -22.73 0.12
CA TYR A 123 -9.19 -23.21 -1.08
C TYR A 123 -8.19 -24.35 -0.78
N ASP A 124 -7.20 -24.48 -1.66
CA ASP A 124 -6.09 -25.42 -1.59
C ASP A 124 -4.76 -24.76 -1.20
N SER A 125 -4.82 -23.57 -0.57
CA SER A 125 -3.63 -22.86 -0.09
C SER A 125 -2.98 -23.58 1.09
N LEU A 126 -1.66 -23.48 1.20
CA LEU A 126 -0.84 -24.24 2.14
C LEU A 126 0.00 -23.34 3.04
N MET A 127 0.47 -23.90 4.14
CA MET A 127 1.53 -23.35 4.99
C MET A 127 2.54 -24.45 5.37
N LEU A 128 3.74 -24.05 5.79
CA LEU A 128 4.79 -24.96 6.22
C LEU A 128 4.67 -25.21 7.74
N GLY A 129 4.22 -26.40 8.12
CA GLY A 129 3.89 -26.75 9.50
C GLY A 129 2.48 -26.30 9.91
N GLN A 130 2.19 -26.24 11.20
CA GLN A 130 0.86 -25.98 11.77
C GLN A 130 0.55 -24.48 11.95
N SER A 131 1.49 -23.60 11.56
CA SER A 131 1.35 -22.14 11.57
C SER A 131 2.14 -21.54 10.42
N VAL A 132 1.72 -20.36 9.95
CA VAL A 132 2.51 -19.56 9.00
C VAL A 132 3.81 -19.03 9.62
N ARG A 133 3.92 -19.01 10.96
CA ARG A 133 5.08 -18.54 11.73
C ARG A 133 5.92 -19.71 12.26
N PRO A 134 7.20 -19.46 12.58
CA PRO A 134 8.04 -20.47 13.23
C PRO A 134 7.57 -20.79 14.65
N ALA A 135 8.04 -21.92 15.18
CA ALA A 135 7.77 -22.42 16.53
C ALA A 135 8.49 -21.63 17.65
N SER A 136 8.97 -20.43 17.35
CA SER A 136 9.60 -19.52 18.32
C SER A 136 9.41 -18.07 17.88
N THR A 137 9.05 -17.22 18.83
CA THR A 137 8.91 -15.77 18.60
C THR A 137 10.26 -15.04 18.57
N THR A 138 11.34 -15.63 19.12
CA THR A 138 12.62 -14.94 19.35
C THR A 138 13.85 -15.60 18.69
N ASN A 139 13.78 -16.88 18.31
CA ASN A 139 14.92 -17.55 17.67
C ASN A 139 15.21 -17.00 16.27
N ASN A 140 16.47 -17.05 15.85
CA ASN A 140 16.90 -16.71 14.50
C ASN A 140 16.62 -17.81 13.45
N ALA A 141 16.15 -18.98 13.86
CA ALA A 141 15.83 -20.10 12.99
C ALA A 141 14.34 -20.13 12.64
N PHE A 142 14.02 -20.54 11.41
CA PHE A 142 12.65 -20.90 11.03
C PHE A 142 12.43 -22.39 11.25
N VAL A 143 11.93 -22.75 12.42
CA VAL A 143 11.48 -24.12 12.71
C VAL A 143 9.98 -24.17 12.54
N PRO A 144 9.42 -24.97 11.58
CA PRO A 144 7.98 -25.12 11.43
C PRO A 144 7.33 -25.60 12.73
N LEU A 145 6.19 -25.04 13.08
CA LEU A 145 5.45 -25.49 14.25
C LEU A 145 4.89 -26.88 14.01
N GLY A 146 5.15 -27.82 14.91
CA GLY A 146 4.72 -29.21 14.81
C GLY A 146 5.56 -30.01 13.81
N VAL A 147 5.02 -30.23 12.62
CA VAL A 147 5.66 -31.08 11.59
C VAL A 147 6.24 -30.25 10.46
N ASN A 148 7.34 -30.70 9.88
CA ASN A 148 7.89 -30.10 8.65
C ASN A 148 7.19 -30.72 7.43
N ALA A 149 5.96 -30.30 7.17
CA ALA A 149 5.12 -30.77 6.08
C ALA A 149 4.14 -29.67 5.63
N TRP A 150 3.61 -29.82 4.42
CA TRP A 150 2.53 -28.96 3.95
C TRP A 150 1.27 -29.19 4.77
N GLN A 151 0.68 -28.10 5.24
CA GLN A 151 -0.60 -28.11 5.96
C GLN A 151 -1.56 -27.12 5.30
N PRO A 152 -2.89 -27.36 5.37
CA PRO A 152 -3.88 -26.40 4.88
C PRO A 152 -3.73 -25.04 5.57
N LEU A 153 -3.73 -23.97 4.78
CA LEU A 153 -3.51 -22.60 5.26
C LEU A 153 -4.66 -22.13 6.16
N ARG A 154 -4.31 -21.72 7.36
CA ARG A 154 -5.22 -21.10 8.34
C ARG A 154 -4.48 -20.23 9.33
N ALA A 155 -5.17 -19.35 10.03
CA ALA A 155 -4.63 -18.65 11.19
C ALA A 155 -4.75 -19.48 12.47
N VAL A 156 -3.77 -19.31 13.35
CA VAL A 156 -3.76 -19.91 14.70
C VAL A 156 -3.23 -18.89 15.70
N VAL A 157 -3.67 -18.96 16.96
CA VAL A 157 -3.03 -18.22 18.05
C VAL A 157 -1.92 -19.09 18.64
N GLN A 158 -0.69 -18.56 18.65
CA GLN A 158 0.44 -19.23 19.27
C GLN A 158 0.62 -18.81 20.72
N SER A 159 1.18 -19.68 21.55
CA SER A 159 1.67 -19.33 22.88
C SER A 159 2.69 -18.20 22.78
N VAL A 160 2.93 -17.46 23.86
CA VAL A 160 3.90 -16.34 23.89
C VAL A 160 5.29 -16.74 23.42
N SER A 161 5.72 -17.97 23.69
CA SER A 161 6.98 -18.52 23.17
C SER A 161 6.94 -18.91 21.69
N GLY A 162 5.75 -19.05 21.10
CA GLY A 162 5.53 -19.54 19.74
C GLY A 162 5.44 -21.08 19.62
N SER A 163 5.68 -21.83 20.69
CA SER A 163 5.89 -23.27 20.64
C SER A 163 4.64 -24.14 20.64
N ALA A 164 3.45 -23.57 20.88
CA ALA A 164 2.19 -24.28 20.93
C ALA A 164 1.04 -23.44 20.34
N ILE A 165 -0.02 -24.11 19.87
CA ILE A 165 -1.27 -23.48 19.43
C ILE A 165 -2.23 -23.47 20.62
N LEU A 166 -2.87 -22.31 20.88
CA LEU A 166 -3.91 -22.18 21.89
C LEU A 166 -5.26 -22.67 21.36
N SER A 167 -5.95 -23.47 22.18
CA SER A 167 -7.35 -23.83 21.96
C SER A 167 -8.27 -22.61 22.08
N ASP A 168 -9.50 -22.69 21.60
CA ASP A 168 -10.49 -21.61 21.73
C ASP A 168 -10.77 -21.27 23.20
N ALA A 169 -10.79 -22.26 24.10
CA ALA A 169 -10.96 -22.04 25.54
C ALA A 169 -9.78 -21.26 26.16
N GLU A 170 -8.54 -21.55 25.75
CA GLU A 170 -7.36 -20.82 26.20
C GLU A 170 -7.36 -19.39 25.67
N GLN A 171 -7.79 -19.18 24.40
CA GLN A 171 -7.94 -17.85 23.82
C GLN A 171 -8.97 -17.00 24.58
N LEU A 172 -10.13 -17.58 24.94
CA LEU A 172 -11.16 -16.91 25.75
C LEU A 172 -10.65 -16.52 27.14
N ALA A 173 -9.71 -17.26 27.70
CA ALA A 173 -9.12 -17.00 29.01
C ALA A 173 -7.98 -15.95 28.99
N LEU A 174 -7.54 -15.49 27.81
CA LEU A 174 -6.48 -14.52 27.70
C LEU A 174 -6.89 -13.18 28.30
N ALA A 175 -5.98 -12.57 29.06
CA ALA A 175 -6.15 -11.18 29.50
C ALA A 175 -5.98 -10.23 28.29
N ARG A 176 -6.67 -9.06 28.29
CA ARG A 176 -6.54 -8.02 27.24
C ARG A 176 -5.10 -7.63 26.93
N SER A 177 -4.21 -7.71 27.92
CA SER A 177 -2.78 -7.42 27.76
C SER A 177 -1.94 -8.57 27.21
N ALA A 178 -2.56 -9.73 26.87
CA ALA A 178 -1.82 -10.87 26.37
C ALA A 178 -1.20 -10.58 24.99
N VAL A 179 0.08 -10.90 24.87
CA VAL A 179 0.95 -10.58 23.74
C VAL A 179 1.09 -11.72 22.72
N ASN A 180 0.14 -12.65 22.72
CA ASN A 180 0.11 -13.77 21.80
C ASN A 180 0.02 -13.31 20.35
N GLU A 181 0.73 -13.99 19.45
CA GLU A 181 0.62 -13.79 18.00
C GLU A 181 -0.53 -14.63 17.45
N GLY A 182 -1.43 -13.99 16.69
CA GLY A 182 -2.69 -14.59 16.20
C GLY A 182 -2.89 -14.39 14.69
N GLU A 183 -3.88 -13.62 14.28
CA GLU A 183 -4.22 -13.39 12.87
C GLU A 183 -3.07 -12.65 12.17
N SER A 184 -2.37 -13.34 11.25
CA SER A 184 -1.35 -12.72 10.39
C SER A 184 -1.97 -12.32 9.05
N PRO A 185 -1.69 -11.12 8.53
CA PRO A 185 -2.22 -10.66 7.25
C PRO A 185 -1.92 -11.61 6.08
N VAL A 186 -0.81 -12.35 6.13
CA VAL A 186 -0.41 -13.28 5.05
C VAL A 186 -1.49 -14.33 4.73
N VAL A 187 -2.30 -14.73 5.72
CA VAL A 187 -3.35 -15.75 5.53
C VAL A 187 -4.43 -15.24 4.59
N ALA A 188 -5.01 -14.07 4.88
CA ALA A 188 -6.01 -13.44 4.01
C ALA A 188 -5.39 -12.99 2.68
N ALA A 189 -4.13 -12.53 2.71
CA ALA A 189 -3.41 -12.12 1.52
C ALA A 189 -3.23 -13.24 0.49
N VAL A 190 -2.95 -14.46 0.94
CA VAL A 190 -2.76 -15.61 0.06
C VAL A 190 -4.11 -16.20 -0.35
N ASN A 191 -5.06 -16.37 0.56
CA ASN A 191 -6.38 -16.89 0.25
C ASN A 191 -7.15 -15.98 -0.72
N GLY A 192 -7.18 -14.66 -0.48
CA GLY A 192 -7.82 -13.70 -1.37
C GLY A 192 -7.18 -13.67 -2.78
N PHE A 193 -5.84 -13.71 -2.84
CA PHE A 193 -5.17 -13.81 -4.13
C PHE A 193 -5.44 -15.15 -4.82
N ARG A 194 -5.52 -16.27 -4.05
CA ARG A 194 -5.87 -17.59 -4.61
C ARG A 194 -7.24 -17.58 -5.27
N ARG A 195 -8.24 -16.95 -4.65
CA ARG A 195 -9.57 -16.78 -5.24
C ARG A 195 -9.47 -16.11 -6.61
N HIS A 196 -8.83 -14.93 -6.68
CA HIS A 196 -8.70 -14.17 -7.93
C HIS A 196 -7.91 -14.93 -8.99
N PHE A 197 -6.88 -15.67 -8.57
CA PHE A 197 -6.12 -16.51 -9.48
C PHE A 197 -6.99 -17.60 -10.10
N LEU A 198 -7.80 -18.29 -9.31
CA LEU A 198 -8.72 -19.30 -9.81
C LEU A 198 -9.80 -18.69 -10.71
N GLU A 199 -10.39 -17.58 -10.31
CA GLU A 199 -11.39 -16.84 -11.11
C GLU A 199 -10.81 -16.39 -12.47
N ALA A 200 -9.62 -15.81 -12.48
CA ALA A 200 -8.94 -15.35 -13.70
C ALA A 200 -8.61 -16.50 -14.68
N HIS A 201 -8.47 -17.72 -14.17
CA HIS A 201 -8.23 -18.92 -14.98
C HIS A 201 -9.50 -19.75 -15.23
N CYS A 202 -10.66 -19.28 -14.78
CA CYS A 202 -11.94 -19.99 -14.86
C CYS A 202 -11.87 -21.40 -14.23
N LEU A 203 -11.19 -21.53 -13.08
CA LEU A 203 -10.97 -22.78 -12.36
C LEU A 203 -11.68 -22.76 -10.99
N SER A 204 -12.18 -23.89 -10.55
CA SER A 204 -12.66 -24.11 -9.18
C SER A 204 -11.53 -24.57 -8.23
N ALA A 205 -10.49 -25.20 -8.77
CA ALA A 205 -9.27 -25.62 -8.08
C ALA A 205 -8.13 -25.77 -9.09
N ASP A 206 -6.89 -25.66 -8.62
CA ASP A 206 -5.70 -25.90 -9.45
C ASP A 206 -4.62 -26.63 -8.64
N PRO A 207 -4.69 -27.96 -8.55
CA PRO A 207 -3.72 -28.76 -7.78
C PRO A 207 -2.33 -28.79 -8.44
N GLY A 208 -2.19 -28.29 -9.66
CA GLY A 208 -0.94 -28.16 -10.36
C GLY A 208 -0.13 -26.91 -9.98
N ARG A 209 -0.76 -25.93 -9.34
CA ARG A 209 -0.15 -24.64 -8.93
C ARG A 209 -0.70 -24.22 -7.58
N LEU A 210 -0.12 -24.73 -6.51
CA LEU A 210 -0.54 -24.45 -5.13
C LEU A 210 0.18 -23.19 -4.59
N PHE A 211 -0.49 -22.49 -3.68
CA PHE A 211 0.03 -21.31 -3.01
C PHE A 211 0.44 -21.63 -1.59
N VAL A 212 1.62 -21.15 -1.19
CA VAL A 212 2.18 -21.37 0.14
C VAL A 212 2.37 -20.03 0.83
N ALA A 213 1.99 -19.94 2.10
CA ALA A 213 2.15 -18.75 2.93
C ALA A 213 3.12 -19.02 4.08
N SER A 214 4.04 -18.10 4.35
CA SER A 214 4.87 -18.08 5.56
C SER A 214 5.20 -16.66 6.01
N THR A 215 5.40 -16.49 7.32
CA THR A 215 5.82 -15.22 7.93
C THR A 215 7.17 -15.44 8.61
N VAL A 216 8.19 -14.70 8.19
CA VAL A 216 9.59 -14.90 8.65
C VAL A 216 10.10 -13.76 9.53
N GLY A 217 9.30 -12.72 9.77
CA GLY A 217 9.65 -11.57 10.59
C GLY A 217 9.80 -11.86 12.09
N VAL A 218 10.07 -10.81 12.85
CA VAL A 218 10.16 -10.83 14.32
C VAL A 218 9.56 -9.55 14.91
N SER A 219 8.66 -9.71 15.87
CA SER A 219 8.00 -8.59 16.55
C SER A 219 9.00 -7.63 17.21
N GLY A 220 8.81 -6.32 17.02
CA GLY A 220 9.63 -5.27 17.64
C GLY A 220 11.02 -5.06 17.03
N GLN A 221 11.32 -5.61 15.87
CA GLN A 221 12.65 -5.51 15.26
C GLN A 221 12.74 -4.42 14.19
N SER A 222 13.90 -3.73 14.18
CA SER A 222 14.25 -2.78 13.13
C SER A 222 14.64 -3.51 11.84
N ILE A 223 14.59 -2.79 10.71
CA ILE A 223 15.04 -3.32 9.42
C ILE A 223 16.50 -3.81 9.47
N ALA A 224 17.37 -3.11 10.21
CA ALA A 224 18.75 -3.52 10.43
C ALA A 224 18.85 -4.88 11.11
N SER A 225 18.02 -5.15 12.12
CA SER A 225 17.98 -6.44 12.82
C SER A 225 17.43 -7.56 11.94
N LEU A 226 16.43 -7.28 11.10
CA LEU A 226 15.85 -8.28 10.20
C LEU A 226 16.81 -8.71 9.09
N MET A 227 17.72 -7.83 8.65
CA MET A 227 18.72 -8.19 7.63
C MET A 227 20.05 -8.73 8.19
N ASP A 228 20.21 -8.83 9.51
CA ASP A 228 21.43 -9.29 10.17
C ASP A 228 21.46 -10.83 10.23
N ASP A 229 22.49 -11.44 9.62
CA ASP A 229 22.68 -12.89 9.57
C ASP A 229 22.87 -13.52 10.96
N THR A 230 23.40 -12.76 11.90
CA THR A 230 23.61 -13.21 13.29
C THR A 230 22.34 -13.09 14.14
N LYS A 231 21.32 -12.38 13.64
CA LYS A 231 20.05 -12.17 14.32
C LYS A 231 18.91 -12.92 13.61
N TYR A 232 18.24 -12.28 12.63
CA TYR A 232 16.95 -12.81 12.16
C TYR A 232 16.90 -13.16 10.68
N PHE A 233 17.87 -12.72 9.87
CA PHE A 233 17.86 -13.00 8.43
C PHE A 233 17.83 -14.50 8.11
N ASN A 234 18.41 -15.33 9.00
CA ASN A 234 18.42 -16.78 8.84
C ASN A 234 16.99 -17.39 8.76
N ARG A 235 15.96 -16.71 9.29
CA ARG A 235 14.56 -17.17 9.13
C ARG A 235 14.13 -17.21 7.66
N VAL A 236 14.53 -16.22 6.85
CA VAL A 236 14.29 -16.22 5.40
C VAL A 236 14.99 -17.40 4.74
N VAL A 237 16.28 -17.56 5.04
CA VAL A 237 17.11 -18.65 4.47
C VAL A 237 16.50 -20.02 4.78
N GLU A 238 16.21 -20.30 6.05
CA GLU A 238 15.71 -21.60 6.47
C GLU A 238 14.30 -21.88 5.99
N CYS A 239 13.40 -20.90 6.01
CA CYS A 239 12.03 -21.04 5.53
C CYS A 239 12.03 -21.46 4.05
N VAL A 240 12.75 -20.71 3.21
CA VAL A 240 12.82 -21.00 1.76
C VAL A 240 13.52 -22.33 1.49
N THR A 241 14.60 -22.63 2.21
CA THR A 241 15.34 -23.90 2.06
C THR A 241 14.48 -25.11 2.42
N LYS A 242 13.77 -25.06 3.55
CA LYS A 242 12.90 -26.14 4.01
C LYS A 242 11.70 -26.37 3.08
N ALA A 243 11.07 -25.27 2.63
CA ALA A 243 9.97 -25.33 1.68
C ALA A 243 10.43 -25.91 0.33
N LYS A 244 11.59 -25.48 -0.17
CA LYS A 244 12.20 -26.02 -1.41
C LYS A 244 12.53 -27.50 -1.26
N ALA A 245 13.17 -27.91 -0.17
CA ALA A 245 13.51 -29.32 0.07
C ALA A 245 12.28 -30.22 0.15
N LEU A 246 11.18 -29.74 0.73
CA LEU A 246 9.92 -30.47 0.76
C LEU A 246 9.34 -30.64 -0.65
N ALA A 247 9.28 -29.58 -1.45
CA ALA A 247 8.85 -29.64 -2.84
C ALA A 247 9.72 -30.60 -3.68
N ASP A 248 11.05 -30.57 -3.50
CA ASP A 248 11.99 -31.45 -4.19
C ASP A 248 11.76 -32.92 -3.83
N SER A 249 11.46 -33.22 -2.55
CA SER A 249 11.15 -34.58 -2.10
C SER A 249 9.90 -35.16 -2.75
N GLU A 250 8.99 -34.30 -3.20
CA GLU A 250 7.76 -34.66 -3.92
C GLU A 250 7.96 -34.60 -5.45
N GLY A 251 9.14 -34.27 -5.93
CA GLY A 251 9.44 -34.10 -7.38
C GLY A 251 8.69 -32.91 -7.99
N LYS A 252 8.39 -31.88 -7.21
CA LYS A 252 7.62 -30.69 -7.61
C LYS A 252 8.51 -29.45 -7.77
N THR A 253 8.12 -28.58 -8.69
CA THR A 253 8.78 -27.29 -8.87
C THR A 253 8.34 -26.29 -7.80
N TYR A 254 9.24 -25.38 -7.43
CA TYR A 254 9.02 -24.40 -6.35
C TYR A 254 9.64 -23.03 -6.69
N SER A 255 8.95 -21.97 -6.31
CA SER A 255 9.51 -20.62 -6.34
C SER A 255 8.92 -19.74 -5.23
N VAL A 256 9.64 -18.67 -4.88
CA VAL A 256 9.09 -17.54 -4.12
C VAL A 256 8.55 -16.53 -5.12
N THR A 257 7.26 -16.30 -5.08
CA THR A 257 6.54 -15.45 -6.05
C THR A 257 6.45 -14.00 -5.60
N ALA A 258 6.25 -13.78 -4.30
CA ALA A 258 6.16 -12.44 -3.74
C ALA A 258 6.75 -12.34 -2.34
N ILE A 259 7.22 -11.13 -2.02
CA ILE A 259 7.56 -10.68 -0.67
C ILE A 259 6.50 -9.66 -0.25
N GLU A 260 5.89 -9.87 0.90
CA GLU A 260 4.99 -8.95 1.57
C GLU A 260 5.77 -8.30 2.71
N PHE A 261 5.88 -6.97 2.72
CA PHE A 261 6.71 -6.25 3.69
C PHE A 261 5.86 -5.36 4.59
N VAL A 262 5.92 -5.64 5.91
CA VAL A 262 5.16 -4.93 6.95
C VAL A 262 6.10 -4.58 8.10
N GLN A 263 6.84 -3.48 7.96
CA GLN A 263 7.85 -3.08 8.92
C GLN A 263 8.04 -1.55 8.87
N GLY A 264 8.45 -0.93 9.98
CA GLY A 264 8.81 0.50 10.01
C GLY A 264 8.55 1.17 11.36
N GLN A 265 7.60 0.70 12.16
CA GLN A 265 7.25 1.31 13.45
C GLN A 265 8.45 1.32 14.40
N ARG A 266 9.23 0.24 14.44
CA ARG A 266 10.44 0.17 15.27
C ARG A 266 11.50 1.18 14.81
N ASP A 267 11.63 1.40 13.51
CA ASP A 267 12.58 2.37 12.97
C ASP A 267 12.13 3.82 13.23
N TYR A 268 10.81 4.08 13.35
CA TYR A 268 10.30 5.33 13.90
C TYR A 268 10.71 5.50 15.37
N ASP A 269 10.55 4.47 16.21
CA ASP A 269 10.91 4.51 17.62
C ASP A 269 12.41 4.71 17.84
N ASP A 270 13.22 4.10 16.98
CA ASP A 270 14.69 4.24 17.02
C ASP A 270 15.18 5.57 16.41
N GLY A 271 14.29 6.36 15.78
CA GLY A 271 14.64 7.61 15.11
C GLY A 271 15.52 7.40 13.87
N THR A 272 15.39 6.27 13.17
CA THR A 272 16.18 5.96 11.97
C THR A 272 15.93 7.02 10.89
N PRO A 273 16.96 7.77 10.41
CA PRO A 273 16.77 8.82 9.41
C PRO A 273 16.25 8.26 8.07
N LYS A 274 15.44 9.05 7.34
CA LYS A 274 14.85 8.67 6.05
C LYS A 274 15.85 8.05 5.07
N ALA A 275 16.98 8.72 4.85
CA ALA A 275 18.02 8.24 3.91
C ALA A 275 18.64 6.91 4.36
N VAL A 276 18.84 6.72 5.67
CA VAL A 276 19.39 5.49 6.24
C VAL A 276 18.39 4.35 6.06
N TYR A 277 17.13 4.56 6.43
CA TYR A 277 16.08 3.55 6.29
C TYR A 277 15.89 3.15 4.81
N LYS A 278 15.83 4.12 3.88
CA LYS A 278 15.73 3.86 2.45
C LYS A 278 16.91 3.06 1.91
N ALA A 279 18.13 3.37 2.34
CA ALA A 279 19.32 2.60 1.97
C ALA A 279 19.27 1.15 2.52
N GLN A 280 18.81 0.98 3.75
CA GLN A 280 18.62 -0.35 4.35
C GLN A 280 17.53 -1.15 3.65
N MET A 281 16.44 -0.53 3.19
CA MET A 281 15.44 -1.19 2.33
C MET A 281 16.08 -1.75 1.06
N GLY A 282 16.94 -0.97 0.39
CA GLY A 282 17.68 -1.41 -0.80
C GLY A 282 18.61 -2.58 -0.51
N GLN A 283 19.30 -2.56 0.63
CA GLN A 283 20.16 -3.66 1.07
C GLN A 283 19.35 -4.93 1.35
N LEU A 284 18.24 -4.83 2.10
CA LEU A 284 17.36 -5.96 2.41
C LEU A 284 16.72 -6.54 1.14
N TYR A 285 16.22 -5.67 0.25
CA TYR A 285 15.68 -6.07 -1.05
C TYR A 285 16.68 -6.92 -1.86
N ASN A 286 17.90 -6.43 -2.01
CA ASN A 286 18.94 -7.14 -2.74
C ASN A 286 19.34 -8.45 -2.04
N LYS A 287 19.46 -8.44 -0.72
CA LYS A 287 19.83 -9.60 0.07
C LYS A 287 18.80 -10.71 -0.03
N ILE A 288 17.52 -10.42 0.17
CA ILE A 288 16.43 -11.40 0.06
C ILE A 288 16.36 -11.95 -1.37
N ASN A 289 16.34 -11.08 -2.40
CA ASN A 289 16.25 -11.52 -3.79
C ASN A 289 17.43 -12.42 -4.20
N ASN A 290 18.65 -12.09 -3.80
CA ASN A 290 19.84 -12.91 -4.10
C ASN A 290 19.76 -14.26 -3.37
N THR A 291 19.36 -14.27 -2.10
CA THR A 291 19.20 -15.50 -1.30
C THR A 291 18.15 -16.42 -1.93
N ILE A 292 16.98 -15.89 -2.29
CA ILE A 292 15.91 -16.65 -2.93
C ILE A 292 16.40 -17.26 -4.25
N ARG A 293 17.02 -16.46 -5.12
CA ARG A 293 17.54 -16.98 -6.39
C ARG A 293 18.63 -18.03 -6.19
N GLY A 294 19.48 -17.85 -5.18
CA GLY A 294 20.52 -18.83 -4.85
C GLY A 294 19.97 -20.18 -4.39
N ILE A 295 18.87 -20.17 -3.63
CA ILE A 295 18.23 -21.39 -3.12
C ILE A 295 17.34 -22.04 -4.17
N THR A 296 16.51 -21.25 -4.88
CA THR A 296 15.47 -21.78 -5.78
C THR A 296 15.94 -21.99 -7.22
N GLY A 297 16.97 -21.28 -7.64
CA GLY A 297 17.41 -21.22 -9.03
C GLY A 297 16.49 -20.41 -9.95
N GLN A 298 15.47 -19.72 -9.41
CA GLN A 298 14.59 -18.86 -10.22
C GLN A 298 15.36 -17.69 -10.83
N LYS A 299 14.99 -17.34 -12.08
CA LYS A 299 15.65 -16.24 -12.82
C LYS A 299 15.10 -14.87 -12.43
N ASP A 300 13.78 -14.78 -12.31
CA ASP A 300 13.09 -13.53 -12.02
C ASP A 300 12.97 -13.32 -10.52
N ASN A 301 13.05 -12.05 -10.11
CA ASN A 301 12.84 -11.67 -8.72
C ASN A 301 11.34 -11.79 -8.36
N PRO A 302 11.01 -12.11 -7.10
CA PRO A 302 9.66 -11.96 -6.58
C PRO A 302 9.18 -10.50 -6.69
N ALA A 303 7.87 -10.31 -6.78
CA ALA A 303 7.26 -9.00 -6.59
C ALA A 303 7.33 -8.61 -5.10
N TRP A 304 7.57 -7.32 -4.82
CA TRP A 304 7.55 -6.79 -3.46
C TRP A 304 6.31 -5.92 -3.25
N PHE A 305 5.53 -6.25 -2.24
CA PHE A 305 4.36 -5.49 -1.83
C PHE A 305 4.62 -4.92 -0.44
N ILE A 306 4.54 -3.61 -0.29
CA ILE A 306 4.95 -2.88 0.91
C ILE A 306 3.73 -2.15 1.47
N SER A 307 3.38 -2.37 2.74
CA SER A 307 2.43 -1.55 3.47
C SER A 307 3.14 -0.32 4.01
N GLN A 308 2.57 0.87 3.80
CA GLN A 308 3.15 2.09 4.32
C GLN A 308 2.92 2.20 5.83
N THR A 309 4.00 2.36 6.57
CA THR A 309 3.95 2.62 8.01
C THR A 309 3.58 4.07 8.27
N GLY A 310 2.52 4.28 9.05
CA GLY A 310 2.06 5.61 9.49
C GLY A 310 2.40 5.92 10.95
N TYR A 311 1.93 7.07 11.43
CA TYR A 311 2.08 7.52 12.83
C TYR A 311 0.94 7.06 13.76
N THR A 312 0.19 6.04 13.41
CA THR A 312 -0.88 5.49 14.26
C THR A 312 -0.37 4.93 15.57
N TYR A 313 0.91 4.60 15.64
CA TYR A 313 1.60 4.06 16.79
C TYR A 313 2.23 5.17 17.62
N SER A 314 2.21 5.04 18.94
CA SER A 314 2.83 6.02 19.85
C SER A 314 4.34 6.03 19.63
N PRO A 315 4.92 6.91 18.83
CA PRO A 315 6.35 6.97 18.66
C PRO A 315 6.98 7.44 19.97
N ASN A 316 8.22 7.05 20.21
CA ASN A 316 8.98 7.47 21.37
C ASN A 316 9.11 9.01 21.37
N PRO A 317 8.55 9.72 22.36
CA PRO A 317 8.62 11.19 22.41
C PRO A 317 10.06 11.74 22.46
N ALA A 318 11.02 10.93 22.91
CA ALA A 318 12.43 11.34 22.98
C ALA A 318 13.11 11.36 21.61
N THR A 319 12.66 10.52 20.67
CA THR A 319 13.22 10.42 19.31
C THR A 319 12.34 11.08 18.25
N GLN A 320 11.07 11.31 18.55
CA GLN A 320 10.10 11.91 17.64
C GLN A 320 9.33 13.03 18.37
N PRO A 321 9.70 14.30 18.14
CA PRO A 321 8.97 15.42 18.70
C PRO A 321 7.49 15.37 18.31
N VAL A 322 6.61 15.74 19.23
CA VAL A 322 5.13 15.74 19.02
C VAL A 322 4.73 16.51 17.75
N ASN A 323 5.53 17.48 17.35
CA ASN A 323 5.33 18.33 16.17
C ASN A 323 6.05 17.80 14.93
N ALA A 324 6.64 16.59 14.95
CA ALA A 324 7.29 16.04 13.77
C ALA A 324 6.29 15.91 12.62
N VAL A 325 6.53 16.64 11.57
CA VAL A 325 5.73 16.66 10.35
C VAL A 325 6.33 15.77 9.27
N GLU A 326 7.56 15.32 9.49
CA GLU A 326 8.26 14.44 8.56
C GLU A 326 7.94 12.99 8.85
N LEU A 327 7.42 12.32 7.84
CA LEU A 327 7.09 10.88 7.86
C LEU A 327 8.27 10.09 7.31
N TRP A 328 9.45 10.19 7.94
CA TRP A 328 10.69 9.71 7.31
C TRP A 328 10.65 8.23 6.92
N VAL A 329 10.07 7.33 7.72
CA VAL A 329 9.96 5.92 7.33
C VAL A 329 8.93 5.72 6.22
N GLY A 330 7.71 6.25 6.39
CA GLY A 330 6.63 6.13 5.39
C GLY A 330 6.99 6.79 4.05
N MET A 331 7.67 7.94 4.09
CA MET A 331 8.19 8.61 2.88
C MET A 331 9.31 7.82 2.22
N ALA A 332 10.22 7.22 3.01
CA ALA A 332 11.26 6.35 2.47
C ALA A 332 10.69 5.12 1.75
N GLN A 333 9.63 4.51 2.31
CA GLN A 333 8.93 3.39 1.69
C GLN A 333 8.28 3.79 0.35
N TRP A 334 7.63 4.95 0.32
CA TRP A 334 7.03 5.47 -0.91
C TRP A 334 8.07 5.77 -1.99
N GLU A 335 9.11 6.55 -1.65
CA GLU A 335 10.21 6.88 -2.57
C GLU A 335 10.92 5.62 -3.08
N PHE A 336 11.16 4.64 -2.19
CA PHE A 336 11.78 3.38 -2.57
C PHE A 336 10.96 2.62 -3.61
N CYS A 337 9.64 2.55 -3.44
CA CYS A 337 8.76 1.89 -4.41
C CYS A 337 8.69 2.61 -5.76
N GLN A 338 8.85 3.94 -5.78
CA GLN A 338 8.90 4.70 -7.03
C GLN A 338 10.20 4.47 -7.82
N GLU A 339 11.31 4.25 -7.13
CA GLU A 339 12.65 4.13 -7.71
C GLU A 339 13.05 2.67 -8.00
N THR A 340 12.41 1.70 -7.32
CA THR A 340 12.82 0.29 -7.36
C THR A 340 11.85 -0.54 -8.20
N PRO A 341 12.29 -1.16 -9.30
CA PRO A 341 11.44 -2.03 -10.11
C PRO A 341 10.85 -3.18 -9.28
N ASN A 342 9.62 -3.54 -9.58
CA ASN A 342 8.91 -4.65 -8.96
C ASN A 342 8.59 -4.45 -7.45
N CYS A 343 8.70 -3.22 -6.96
CA CYS A 343 8.24 -2.82 -5.64
C CYS A 343 6.95 -2.01 -5.76
N PHE A 344 5.93 -2.38 -4.99
CA PHE A 344 4.60 -1.77 -5.05
C PHE A 344 4.16 -1.40 -3.64
N LEU A 345 3.96 -0.11 -3.39
CA LEU A 345 3.35 0.36 -2.16
C LEU A 345 1.84 0.09 -2.24
N ILE A 346 1.29 -0.74 -1.36
CA ILE A 346 -0.13 -1.14 -1.42
C ILE A 346 -1.08 -0.10 -0.81
N GLY A 347 -0.55 0.85 -0.07
CA GLY A 347 -1.29 1.86 0.67
C GLY A 347 -0.87 1.93 2.13
N PRO A 348 -1.50 2.81 2.92
CA PRO A 348 -1.23 2.96 4.34
C PRO A 348 -1.92 1.88 5.17
N ASP A 349 -1.55 1.80 6.45
CA ASP A 349 -2.18 0.95 7.45
C ASP A 349 -3.02 1.75 8.49
N TYR A 350 -2.99 3.09 8.44
CA TYR A 350 -3.59 3.96 9.45
C TYR A 350 -5.11 3.89 9.56
N GLN A 351 -5.80 3.43 8.53
CA GLN A 351 -7.27 3.31 8.49
C GLN A 351 -7.78 2.03 9.14
N LEU A 352 -6.90 1.09 9.41
CA LEU A 352 -7.26 -0.23 9.93
C LEU A 352 -7.54 -0.17 11.43
N PRO A 353 -8.52 -0.92 11.94
CA PRO A 353 -8.80 -0.99 13.37
C PRO A 353 -7.58 -1.50 14.15
N ASP A 354 -7.15 -0.72 15.14
CA ASP A 354 -6.03 -1.06 16.01
C ASP A 354 -6.39 -0.91 17.50
N LYS A 355 -5.51 -1.39 18.36
CA LYS A 355 -5.65 -1.41 19.81
C LYS A 355 -4.43 -0.81 20.52
N GLY A 356 -4.11 0.42 20.14
CA GLY A 356 -2.98 1.16 20.74
C GLY A 356 -1.64 0.77 20.15
N GLY A 357 -1.61 0.58 18.83
CA GLY A 357 -0.39 0.37 18.08
C GLY A 357 -0.22 -1.02 17.47
N HIS A 358 -1.20 -1.91 17.67
CA HIS A 358 -1.22 -3.21 17.00
C HIS A 358 -2.61 -3.45 16.42
N LEU A 359 -2.66 -4.03 15.22
CA LEU A 359 -3.92 -4.29 14.54
C LEU A 359 -4.81 -5.24 15.36
N MET A 360 -6.09 -4.95 15.38
CA MET A 360 -7.12 -5.90 15.79
C MET A 360 -7.16 -7.06 14.81
N THR A 361 -7.78 -8.15 15.19
CA THR A 361 -7.89 -9.35 14.35
C THR A 361 -8.46 -9.04 12.97
N ASN A 362 -9.57 -8.31 12.92
CA ASN A 362 -10.14 -7.85 11.65
C ASN A 362 -9.22 -6.87 10.92
N GLY A 363 -8.50 -6.00 11.63
CA GLY A 363 -7.50 -5.09 11.04
C GLY A 363 -6.38 -5.85 10.32
N SER A 364 -5.86 -6.92 10.94
CA SER A 364 -4.85 -7.79 10.34
C SER A 364 -5.39 -8.51 9.10
N ARG A 365 -6.57 -9.10 9.17
CA ARG A 365 -7.20 -9.76 8.02
C ARG A 365 -7.52 -8.78 6.90
N TRP A 366 -7.99 -7.58 7.23
CA TRP A 366 -8.27 -6.51 6.28
C TRP A 366 -7.00 -6.02 5.56
N LEU A 367 -5.87 -5.87 6.28
CA LEU A 367 -4.56 -5.61 5.66
C LEU A 367 -4.20 -6.71 4.65
N GLY A 368 -4.45 -7.97 5.00
CA GLY A 368 -4.28 -9.11 4.08
C GLY A 368 -5.11 -8.97 2.80
N CYS A 369 -6.33 -8.45 2.89
CA CYS A 369 -7.17 -8.19 1.72
C CYS A 369 -6.56 -7.10 0.80
N TYR A 370 -5.92 -6.05 1.34
CA TYR A 370 -5.19 -5.07 0.52
C TYR A 370 -3.99 -5.70 -0.21
N PHE A 371 -3.24 -6.59 0.46
CA PHE A 371 -2.20 -7.36 -0.21
C PHE A 371 -2.76 -8.25 -1.32
N ALA A 372 -3.89 -8.92 -1.10
CA ALA A 372 -4.54 -9.76 -2.11
C ALA A 372 -4.95 -8.95 -3.34
N LYS A 373 -5.57 -7.79 -3.15
CA LYS A 373 -5.97 -6.85 -4.20
C LYS A 373 -4.78 -6.38 -5.04
N ALA A 374 -3.69 -5.97 -4.39
CA ALA A 374 -2.48 -5.55 -5.09
C ALA A 374 -1.82 -6.70 -5.86
N LYS A 375 -1.78 -7.91 -5.27
CA LYS A 375 -1.26 -9.11 -5.94
C LYS A 375 -2.10 -9.49 -7.16
N ASP A 376 -3.41 -9.38 -7.08
CA ASP A 376 -4.29 -9.62 -8.25
C ASP A 376 -3.92 -8.69 -9.40
N ARG A 377 -3.82 -7.39 -9.14
CA ARG A 377 -3.44 -6.39 -10.14
C ARG A 377 -2.08 -6.69 -10.79
N VAL A 378 -1.07 -7.04 -9.96
CA VAL A 378 0.31 -7.23 -10.41
C VAL A 378 0.54 -8.61 -11.02
N LEU A 379 0.09 -9.68 -10.37
CA LEU A 379 0.47 -11.05 -10.70
C LEU A 379 -0.54 -11.76 -11.62
N ASN A 380 -1.83 -11.40 -11.55
CA ASN A 380 -2.83 -11.92 -12.50
C ASN A 380 -2.99 -11.01 -13.71
N GLN A 381 -3.32 -9.73 -13.47
CA GLN A 381 -3.61 -8.77 -14.54
C GLN A 381 -2.33 -8.25 -15.21
N ARG A 382 -1.15 -8.48 -14.61
CA ARG A 382 0.17 -8.01 -15.08
C ARG A 382 0.24 -6.49 -15.26
N ARG A 383 -0.46 -5.75 -14.40
CA ARG A 383 -0.51 -4.29 -14.40
C ARG A 383 0.22 -3.74 -13.17
N PRO A 384 0.90 -2.59 -13.27
CA PRO A 384 1.47 -1.96 -12.08
C PRO A 384 0.36 -1.59 -11.09
N PHE A 385 0.67 -1.73 -9.82
CA PHE A 385 -0.12 -1.19 -8.73
C PHE A 385 0.52 0.12 -8.26
N GLN A 386 -0.26 1.18 -8.17
CA GLN A 386 0.16 2.44 -7.55
C GLN A 386 -0.86 2.81 -6.46
N PRO A 387 -0.40 3.28 -5.29
CA PRO A 387 -1.29 3.73 -4.24
C PRO A 387 -2.01 5.02 -4.62
N LEU A 388 -3.10 5.33 -3.96
CA LEU A 388 -3.69 6.66 -3.97
C LEU A 388 -2.70 7.64 -3.33
N ALA A 389 -2.13 8.53 -4.12
CA ALA A 389 -1.03 9.40 -3.71
C ALA A 389 -1.06 10.75 -4.46
N PRO A 390 -0.58 11.84 -3.82
CA PRO A 390 -0.44 13.11 -4.53
C PRO A 390 0.63 13.00 -5.63
N THR A 391 0.35 13.60 -6.77
CA THR A 391 1.26 13.70 -7.92
C THR A 391 1.87 15.08 -8.04
N GLY A 392 1.26 16.09 -7.41
CA GLY A 392 1.74 17.45 -7.39
C GLY A 392 0.86 18.34 -6.53
N ILE A 393 1.40 19.49 -6.13
CA ILE A 393 0.70 20.51 -5.36
C ILE A 393 1.01 21.86 -6.02
N THR A 394 -0.04 22.64 -6.28
CA THR A 394 0.08 24.04 -6.75
C THR A 394 -0.59 24.97 -5.76
N CYS A 395 -0.17 26.26 -5.75
CA CYS A 395 -0.77 27.30 -4.93
C CYS A 395 -1.43 28.35 -5.82
N ALA A 396 -2.69 28.69 -5.50
CA ALA A 396 -3.45 29.75 -6.15
C ALA A 396 -4.07 30.66 -5.07
N GLY A 397 -3.46 31.83 -4.81
CA GLY A 397 -3.83 32.69 -3.70
C GLY A 397 -3.67 31.97 -2.35
N SER A 398 -4.75 31.83 -1.59
CA SER A 398 -4.77 31.10 -0.31
C SER A 398 -5.11 29.61 -0.46
N ASP A 399 -5.31 29.11 -1.68
CA ASP A 399 -5.65 27.73 -1.95
C ASP A 399 -4.42 26.90 -2.32
N PHE A 400 -4.34 25.67 -1.78
CA PHE A 400 -3.50 24.61 -2.31
C PHE A 400 -4.38 23.64 -3.11
N LEU A 401 -3.97 23.37 -4.36
CA LEU A 401 -4.59 22.35 -5.21
C LEU A 401 -3.68 21.13 -5.26
N LEU A 402 -4.14 20.03 -4.70
CA LEU A 402 -3.42 18.76 -4.65
C LEU A 402 -3.93 17.85 -5.76
N SER A 403 -3.09 17.60 -6.74
CA SER A 403 -3.33 16.59 -7.78
C SER A 403 -3.04 15.20 -7.24
N TYR A 404 -3.89 14.23 -7.56
CA TYR A 404 -3.74 12.83 -7.13
C TYR A 404 -3.67 11.86 -8.31
N TYR A 405 -2.86 10.81 -8.16
CA TYR A 405 -3.08 9.58 -8.90
C TYR A 405 -4.30 8.88 -8.30
N VAL A 406 -5.35 8.68 -9.11
CA VAL A 406 -6.59 8.03 -8.70
C VAL A 406 -6.93 6.94 -9.72
N ASP A 407 -6.84 5.69 -9.31
CA ASP A 407 -7.17 4.54 -10.19
C ASP A 407 -8.69 4.39 -10.35
N HIS A 408 -9.45 4.71 -9.30
CA HIS A 408 -10.92 4.60 -9.26
C HIS A 408 -11.57 5.94 -8.84
N PRO A 409 -11.65 6.93 -9.75
CA PRO A 409 -12.29 8.21 -9.43
C PRO A 409 -13.80 8.06 -9.17
N PRO A 410 -14.45 9.00 -8.45
CA PRO A 410 -13.87 10.21 -7.87
C PRO A 410 -13.22 9.99 -6.51
N LEU A 411 -12.39 10.97 -6.08
CA LEU A 411 -11.96 11.11 -4.69
C LEU A 411 -13.14 11.32 -3.75
N LYS A 412 -12.97 10.88 -2.50
CA LYS A 412 -13.94 11.06 -1.41
C LYS A 412 -13.23 11.46 -0.12
N LEU A 413 -14.00 12.00 0.82
CA LEU A 413 -13.55 12.23 2.20
C LEU A 413 -14.28 11.24 3.11
N THR A 414 -13.61 10.16 3.49
CA THR A 414 -14.15 9.04 4.26
C THR A 414 -13.54 9.04 5.66
N SER A 415 -14.37 9.06 6.70
CA SER A 415 -13.89 8.96 8.07
C SER A 415 -13.40 7.54 8.37
N PRO A 416 -12.17 7.37 8.92
CA PRO A 416 -11.69 6.06 9.35
C PRO A 416 -12.43 5.57 10.60
N PHE A 417 -12.36 4.27 10.86
CA PHE A 417 -12.88 3.67 12.09
C PHE A 417 -11.89 3.92 13.24
N ARG A 418 -12.37 4.53 14.30
CA ARG A 418 -11.63 4.71 15.56
C ARG A 418 -12.48 4.23 16.73
N ASN A 419 -11.90 3.37 17.56
CA ASN A 419 -12.59 2.84 18.75
C ASN A 419 -14.02 2.33 18.41
N GLY A 420 -14.15 1.61 17.30
CA GLY A 420 -15.43 1.02 16.89
C GLY A 420 -16.40 1.95 16.14
N THR A 421 -16.04 3.20 15.89
CA THR A 421 -16.91 4.18 15.20
C THR A 421 -16.15 4.97 14.12
N ARG A 422 -16.88 5.44 13.10
CA ARG A 422 -16.32 6.39 12.13
C ARG A 422 -16.13 7.75 12.79
N THR A 423 -14.89 8.22 12.82
CA THR A 423 -14.54 9.48 13.50
C THR A 423 -13.90 10.44 12.50
N PRO A 424 -14.50 11.62 12.26
CA PRO A 424 -13.91 12.66 11.43
C PRO A 424 -12.56 13.12 11.99
N ILE A 425 -11.62 13.41 11.09
CA ILE A 425 -10.28 13.93 11.41
C ILE A 425 -10.25 15.42 11.08
N THR A 426 -9.69 16.23 11.98
CA THR A 426 -9.52 17.67 11.79
C THR A 426 -8.81 17.95 10.47
N ASN A 427 -9.33 18.89 9.68
CA ASN A 427 -8.84 19.23 8.35
C ASN A 427 -8.64 17.98 7.44
N CYS A 428 -9.46 16.96 7.65
CA CYS A 428 -9.37 15.68 6.94
C CYS A 428 -7.98 15.00 7.03
N GLY A 429 -7.14 15.40 7.99
CA GLY A 429 -5.77 14.92 8.17
C GLY A 429 -4.68 15.80 7.55
N PHE A 430 -5.04 16.93 6.92
CA PHE A 430 -4.09 17.86 6.33
C PHE A 430 -3.56 18.89 7.32
N ARG A 431 -2.30 19.30 7.09
CA ARG A 431 -1.63 20.44 7.72
C ARG A 431 -0.76 21.14 6.66
N ALA A 432 -0.57 22.45 6.80
CA ALA A 432 0.21 23.25 5.87
C ALA A 432 1.10 24.26 6.62
N TRP A 433 2.25 24.57 6.05
CA TRP A 433 3.21 25.57 6.59
C TRP A 433 3.75 26.43 5.45
N HIS A 434 4.13 27.66 5.80
CA HIS A 434 4.84 28.55 4.90
C HIS A 434 6.11 29.11 5.56
N MET A 435 6.94 29.83 4.78
CA MET A 435 8.19 30.48 5.23
C MET A 435 9.18 29.51 5.90
N ILE A 436 9.27 28.28 5.40
CA ILE A 436 10.10 27.22 5.99
C ILE A 436 11.57 27.64 6.07
N ASP A 437 12.09 28.32 5.05
CA ASP A 437 13.50 28.76 5.01
C ASP A 437 13.78 29.95 5.93
N ALA A 438 12.74 30.65 6.40
CA ALA A 438 12.89 31.76 7.34
C ALA A 438 13.00 31.30 8.81
N ASP A 439 12.67 30.05 9.08
CA ASP A 439 12.72 29.45 10.41
C ASP A 439 13.98 28.57 10.57
N PRO A 440 14.88 28.85 11.54
CA PRO A 440 16.06 28.04 11.80
C PRO A 440 15.75 26.56 12.10
N SER A 441 14.55 26.24 12.57
CA SER A 441 14.11 24.84 12.79
C SER A 441 13.74 24.12 11.48
N GLY A 442 13.55 24.86 10.36
CA GLY A 442 13.05 24.32 9.11
C GLY A 442 11.59 23.87 9.14
N ILE A 443 10.84 24.20 10.20
CA ILE A 443 9.42 23.84 10.33
C ILE A 443 8.53 24.84 9.62
N GLY A 444 8.81 26.14 9.73
CA GLY A 444 8.03 27.24 9.20
C GLY A 444 6.85 27.63 10.08
N THR A 445 6.02 28.57 9.61
CA THR A 445 4.79 29.01 10.27
C THR A 445 3.62 28.15 9.80
N GLU A 446 2.92 27.50 10.72
CA GLU A 446 1.72 26.71 10.37
C GLU A 446 0.58 27.62 9.93
N LEU A 447 -0.03 27.27 8.81
CA LEU A 447 -1.22 27.93 8.25
C LEU A 447 -2.48 27.33 8.84
N ASN A 448 -3.48 28.16 9.09
CA ASN A 448 -4.79 27.70 9.51
C ASN A 448 -5.61 27.32 8.26
N ILE A 449 -5.87 26.02 8.07
CA ILE A 449 -6.75 25.49 7.02
C ILE A 449 -8.20 25.74 7.43
N THR A 450 -8.92 26.51 6.64
CA THR A 450 -10.32 26.86 6.88
C THR A 450 -11.31 25.91 6.20
N SER A 451 -10.88 25.26 5.09
CA SER A 451 -11.68 24.22 4.43
C SER A 451 -10.83 23.20 3.70
N VAL A 452 -11.39 21.99 3.56
CA VAL A 452 -10.87 20.90 2.72
C VAL A 452 -12.02 20.39 1.87
N ALA A 453 -11.84 20.35 0.56
CA ALA A 453 -12.88 19.92 -0.37
C ALA A 453 -12.33 19.08 -1.52
N VAL A 454 -13.13 18.13 -2.01
CA VAL A 454 -12.90 17.49 -3.30
C VAL A 454 -13.31 18.51 -4.38
N ALA A 455 -12.34 19.09 -5.07
CA ALA A 455 -12.56 20.12 -6.07
C ALA A 455 -12.89 19.56 -7.46
N ALA A 456 -12.36 18.35 -7.75
CA ALA A 456 -12.67 17.56 -8.93
C ALA A 456 -12.42 16.07 -8.61
N ASP A 457 -12.68 15.18 -9.55
CA ASP A 457 -12.56 13.72 -9.34
C ASP A 457 -11.18 13.28 -8.84
N THR A 458 -10.12 14.05 -9.12
CA THR A 458 -8.74 13.72 -8.78
C THR A 458 -8.00 14.89 -8.10
N VAL A 459 -8.72 15.94 -7.67
CA VAL A 459 -8.11 17.14 -7.09
C VAL A 459 -8.73 17.46 -5.73
N ILE A 460 -7.89 17.61 -4.70
CA ILE A 460 -8.27 18.15 -3.39
C ILE A 460 -7.89 19.63 -3.33
N ARG A 461 -8.77 20.47 -2.81
CA ARG A 461 -8.49 21.86 -2.47
C ARG A 461 -8.39 22.03 -0.97
N LEU A 462 -7.31 22.66 -0.51
CA LEU A 462 -7.20 23.19 0.86
C LEU A 462 -7.25 24.71 0.76
N THR A 463 -8.14 25.35 1.51
CA THR A 463 -8.20 26.81 1.62
C THR A 463 -7.64 27.22 2.97
N CYS A 464 -6.67 28.14 2.98
CA CYS A 464 -6.11 28.72 4.19
C CYS A 464 -6.66 30.13 4.44
N ASP A 465 -6.58 30.62 5.69
CA ASP A 465 -6.96 31.99 6.04
C ASP A 465 -5.94 33.03 5.56
N THR A 466 -4.73 32.59 5.23
CA THR A 466 -3.63 33.45 4.82
C THR A 466 -2.97 32.85 3.57
N GLU A 467 -2.62 33.71 2.62
CA GLU A 467 -1.86 33.31 1.44
C GLU A 467 -0.46 32.82 1.81
N PRO A 468 -0.05 31.61 1.41
CA PRO A 468 1.28 31.09 1.73
C PRO A 468 2.39 31.93 1.06
N GLN A 469 3.54 32.02 1.74
CA GLN A 469 4.69 32.80 1.29
C GLN A 469 5.96 31.93 1.28
N GLY A 470 6.80 32.13 0.28
CA GLY A 470 8.09 31.46 0.14
C GLY A 470 7.97 29.94 -0.02
N LYS A 471 8.88 29.21 0.62
CA LYS A 471 8.85 27.75 0.59
C LYS A 471 7.75 27.22 1.51
N VAL A 472 6.98 26.30 1.01
CA VAL A 472 5.77 25.75 1.65
C VAL A 472 5.88 24.26 1.84
N ARG A 473 5.14 23.74 2.81
CA ARG A 473 4.99 22.30 3.07
C ARG A 473 3.51 21.97 3.24
N VAL A 474 3.10 20.88 2.64
CA VAL A 474 1.82 20.23 2.93
C VAL A 474 2.09 18.82 3.44
N ALA A 475 1.49 18.47 4.57
CA ALA A 475 1.57 17.15 5.15
C ALA A 475 0.17 16.57 5.39
N TYR A 476 0.08 15.25 5.30
CA TYR A 476 -1.17 14.52 5.43
C TYR A 476 -0.97 13.25 6.25
N ALA A 477 -1.95 12.93 7.11
CA ALA A 477 -1.94 11.79 8.02
C ALA A 477 -0.71 11.78 8.94
N THR A 478 -0.32 12.96 9.44
CA THR A 478 0.79 13.16 10.40
C THR A 478 0.26 13.37 11.83
N ARG A 479 1.16 13.45 12.83
CA ARG A 479 0.79 13.96 14.15
C ARG A 479 0.47 15.46 14.11
N PRO A 480 -0.40 15.97 14.97
CA PRO A 480 -1.18 15.30 16.02
C PRO A 480 -2.48 14.63 15.54
N GLN A 481 -2.70 14.49 14.23
CA GLN A 481 -3.91 13.88 13.66
C GLN A 481 -3.96 12.35 13.85
N TYR A 482 -3.29 11.82 14.85
CA TYR A 482 -3.16 10.38 15.12
C TYR A 482 -2.57 9.57 13.96
N GLY A 483 -1.87 10.24 13.03
CA GLY A 483 -1.38 9.61 11.80
C GLY A 483 -2.47 9.17 10.84
N GLN A 484 -3.68 9.72 10.94
CA GLN A 484 -4.84 9.35 10.13
C GLN A 484 -5.29 10.48 9.22
N GLY A 485 -5.96 10.12 8.12
CA GLY A 485 -6.56 11.04 7.18
C GLY A 485 -7.88 10.51 6.63
N MET A 486 -8.53 11.27 5.72
CA MET A 486 -9.87 10.97 5.24
C MET A 486 -9.96 10.82 3.71
N VAL A 487 -8.87 11.00 2.97
CA VAL A 487 -8.91 10.94 1.50
C VAL A 487 -8.92 9.50 1.02
N THR A 488 -9.98 9.14 0.29
CA THR A 488 -10.14 7.83 -0.37
C THR A 488 -10.52 8.01 -1.84
N ASP A 489 -10.38 6.96 -2.62
CA ASP A 489 -11.01 6.86 -3.94
C ASP A 489 -12.39 6.17 -3.87
N SER A 490 -12.91 5.78 -5.02
CA SER A 490 -14.22 5.13 -5.17
C SER A 490 -14.10 3.67 -5.60
N ASP A 491 -13.00 3.01 -5.28
CA ASP A 491 -12.83 1.61 -5.60
C ASP A 491 -13.93 0.75 -4.95
N ASN A 492 -14.60 -0.05 -5.76
CA ASN A 492 -15.68 -0.96 -5.35
C ASN A 492 -15.24 -2.43 -5.29
N TYR A 493 -13.93 -2.67 -5.17
CA TYR A 493 -13.41 -4.02 -5.00
C TYR A 493 -14.06 -4.73 -3.81
N VAL A 494 -14.45 -5.98 -4.01
CA VAL A 494 -15.08 -6.81 -2.97
C VAL A 494 -14.15 -7.96 -2.60
N PRO A 495 -13.62 -8.00 -1.37
CA PRO A 495 -12.78 -9.08 -0.90
C PRO A 495 -13.61 -10.35 -0.61
N ASP A 496 -12.92 -11.48 -0.49
CA ASP A 496 -13.52 -12.76 -0.10
C ASP A 496 -13.84 -12.82 1.40
N GLU A 497 -13.23 -11.96 2.18
CA GLU A 497 -13.33 -11.94 3.63
C GLU A 497 -14.40 -10.95 4.09
N VAL A 498 -15.14 -11.34 5.14
CA VAL A 498 -16.15 -10.50 5.78
C VAL A 498 -15.69 -10.11 7.18
N TYR A 499 -16.16 -8.98 7.68
CA TYR A 499 -15.88 -8.55 9.05
C TYR A 499 -16.63 -9.46 10.04
N GLU A 500 -15.91 -10.08 10.97
CA GLU A 500 -16.45 -10.99 11.96
C GLU A 500 -16.27 -10.45 13.38
N TYR A 501 -17.28 -10.65 14.22
CA TYR A 501 -17.22 -10.35 15.64
C TYR A 501 -17.86 -11.49 16.44
N ASP A 502 -17.10 -12.01 17.41
CA ASP A 502 -17.60 -13.02 18.35
C ASP A 502 -17.81 -12.37 19.73
N PRO A 503 -19.07 -12.23 20.21
CA PRO A 503 -19.38 -11.57 21.47
C PRO A 503 -18.85 -12.33 22.71
N GLN A 504 -18.37 -13.55 22.57
CA GLN A 504 -17.71 -14.26 23.66
C GLN A 504 -16.34 -13.65 24.01
N PHE A 505 -15.67 -13.00 23.04
CA PHE A 505 -14.39 -12.32 23.25
C PHE A 505 -14.59 -10.88 23.72
N THR A 506 -14.95 -10.73 25.00
CA THR A 506 -15.25 -9.42 25.61
C THR A 506 -14.01 -8.53 25.85
N GLN A 507 -12.80 -9.06 25.62
CA GLN A 507 -11.55 -8.34 25.79
C GLN A 507 -11.38 -7.15 24.82
N TRP A 508 -12.03 -7.25 23.65
CA TRP A 508 -11.93 -6.28 22.56
C TRP A 508 -13.31 -5.78 22.12
N PRO A 509 -14.05 -5.05 22.96
CA PRO A 509 -15.38 -4.55 22.61
C PRO A 509 -15.34 -3.56 21.44
N GLU A 510 -14.17 -2.94 21.15
CA GLU A 510 -13.95 -2.04 20.04
C GLU A 510 -14.03 -2.74 18.67
N GLU A 511 -13.86 -4.05 18.61
CA GLU A 511 -14.10 -4.84 17.39
C GLU A 511 -15.60 -5.03 17.08
N ASN A 512 -16.49 -4.70 18.00
CA ASN A 512 -17.93 -4.68 17.73
C ASN A 512 -18.27 -3.44 16.90
N ILE A 513 -18.10 -3.53 15.58
CA ILE A 513 -18.48 -2.48 14.63
C ILE A 513 -19.72 -2.93 13.86
N PRO A 514 -20.94 -2.61 14.34
CA PRO A 514 -22.18 -3.13 13.76
C PRO A 514 -22.36 -2.80 12.27
N GLU A 515 -21.78 -1.69 11.82
CA GLU A 515 -21.79 -1.28 10.43
C GLU A 515 -21.09 -2.29 9.51
N LEU A 516 -20.07 -3.01 10.02
CA LEU A 516 -19.20 -3.92 9.25
C LEU A 516 -19.56 -5.40 9.43
N ILE A 517 -20.09 -5.79 10.59
CA ILE A 517 -20.31 -7.21 10.92
C ILE A 517 -21.12 -7.93 9.84
N GLY A 518 -20.58 -9.04 9.36
CA GLY A 518 -21.17 -9.87 8.31
C GLY A 518 -21.08 -9.30 6.89
N LYS A 519 -20.41 -8.16 6.70
CA LYS A 519 -20.20 -7.56 5.37
C LYS A 519 -18.75 -7.72 4.92
N PRO A 520 -18.49 -7.74 3.60
CA PRO A 520 -17.13 -7.61 3.08
C PRO A 520 -16.44 -6.36 3.61
N TYR A 521 -15.13 -6.43 3.83
CA TYR A 521 -14.36 -5.25 4.21
C TYR A 521 -14.48 -4.15 3.15
N PRO A 522 -14.64 -2.88 3.54
CA PRO A 522 -14.52 -1.76 2.62
C PRO A 522 -13.10 -1.70 2.04
N MET A 523 -12.96 -1.62 0.73
CA MET A 523 -11.67 -1.76 0.05
C MET A 523 -11.31 -0.55 -0.84
N GLU A 524 -11.91 0.62 -0.59
CA GLU A 524 -11.45 1.87 -1.20
C GLU A 524 -9.96 2.08 -0.91
N ASN A 525 -9.21 2.63 -1.86
CA ASN A 525 -7.82 2.99 -1.63
C ASN A 525 -7.77 4.25 -0.78
N TRP A 526 -6.99 4.20 0.29
CA TRP A 526 -6.72 5.34 1.16
C TRP A 526 -5.45 6.04 0.69
N SER A 527 -5.47 7.39 0.73
CA SER A 527 -4.27 8.16 0.40
C SER A 527 -3.11 7.79 1.33
N ILE A 528 -1.94 7.60 0.75
CA ILE A 528 -0.72 7.46 1.55
C ILE A 528 -0.56 8.64 2.50
N ALA A 529 0.10 8.41 3.64
CA ALA A 529 0.60 9.50 4.46
C ALA A 529 1.80 10.15 3.77
N PHE A 530 1.87 11.50 3.78
CA PHE A 530 2.95 12.21 3.11
C PHE A 530 3.32 13.53 3.77
N SER A 531 4.52 14.02 3.46
CA SER A 531 5.00 15.36 3.75
C SER A 531 5.80 15.86 2.53
N MET A 532 5.27 16.85 1.83
CA MET A 532 5.84 17.40 0.61
C MET A 532 6.17 18.88 0.79
N THR A 533 7.34 19.29 0.30
CA THR A 533 7.83 20.66 0.36
C THR A 533 8.13 21.14 -1.05
N PHE A 534 7.73 22.37 -1.39
CA PHE A 534 7.93 22.97 -2.70
C PHE A 534 8.04 24.49 -2.57
N ASN A 535 8.55 25.17 -3.61
CA ASN A 535 8.52 26.63 -3.70
C ASN A 535 7.21 27.08 -4.33
N LYS A 536 6.53 28.05 -3.70
CA LYS A 536 5.26 28.58 -4.20
C LYS A 536 5.37 29.15 -5.61
N ASP A 537 6.52 29.76 -5.93
CA ASP A 537 6.76 30.51 -7.17
C ASP A 537 7.31 29.63 -8.32
N GLU A 538 7.50 28.33 -8.09
CA GLU A 538 7.86 27.31 -9.09
C GLU A 538 6.63 26.48 -9.50
#